data_a12b3265e7181d6742b8d3fdf5d3cc37
#
_entry.id   a12b3265e7181d6742b8d3fdf5d3cc37
#
_cell.length_a   1.000
_cell.length_b   1.000
_cell.length_c   1.000
_cell.angle_alpha   90.00
_cell.angle_beta   90.00
_cell.angle_gamma   90.00
#
_symmetry.space_group_name_H-M   'P 1'
#
loop_
_entity.id
_entity.type
_entity.pdbx_description
1 polymer ?
#
loop_
_entity_poly.entity_id
_entity_poly.type
_entity_poly.pdbx_seq_one_letter_code
_entity_poly.pdbx_strand_id
1 'polypeptide(L)'
;MDKRELSHYLRKSFSEIVAKVSDIYGLNSTERLSDFMAGMLGESHHKPLHPLQKPRLLFFPGLSNGPWIDESASEKTASIAGLLAENFQAIKEEFTAATDQLKVYSSSNLFKNLSEKDWSSISLWSRGEFSEKIIHFPHLKKLIDRIEESLFPWRGEVTFMRLKGGAWLPEHYDWTNAQITCHFGINIPEDCGLIVAGEERRWEEGKSIFFDHSFLHHVYNHADEDRDILLINFLHPELTDAEVHGIRLLGPVLAKISDSSQ
;
A
#
# COMPACT_ATOMS: atom_id res chain seq x y z
N MET A 1 13.13 -23.97 -1.24
CA MET A 1 13.86 -23.63 -2.49
C MET A 1 15.21 -23.05 -2.12
N ASP A 2 16.33 -23.60 -2.63
CA ASP A 2 17.64 -23.01 -2.39
C ASP A 2 17.84 -21.71 -3.21
N LYS A 3 18.92 -20.92 -2.93
CA LYS A 3 19.16 -19.63 -3.60
C LYS A 3 19.31 -19.77 -5.13
N ARG A 4 19.86 -20.88 -5.62
CA ARG A 4 20.09 -21.12 -7.05
C ARG A 4 18.78 -21.47 -7.75
N GLU A 5 18.00 -22.35 -7.15
CA GLU A 5 16.65 -22.71 -7.60
C GLU A 5 15.71 -21.49 -7.62
N LEU A 6 15.76 -20.65 -6.58
CA LEU A 6 14.98 -19.43 -6.50
C LEU A 6 15.34 -18.44 -7.62
N SER A 7 16.64 -18.20 -7.83
CA SER A 7 17.11 -17.31 -8.91
C SER A 7 16.70 -17.82 -10.28
N HIS A 8 16.80 -19.13 -10.53
CA HIS A 8 16.35 -19.74 -11.79
C HIS A 8 14.85 -19.60 -12.01
N TYR A 9 14.04 -19.88 -10.97
CA TYR A 9 12.59 -19.73 -11.00
C TYR A 9 12.18 -18.28 -11.31
N LEU A 10 12.79 -17.31 -10.63
CA LEU A 10 12.51 -15.88 -10.85
C LEU A 10 12.85 -15.46 -12.29
N ARG A 11 14.03 -15.79 -12.80
CA ARG A 11 14.43 -15.45 -14.17
C ARG A 11 13.47 -15.99 -15.22
N LYS A 12 13.08 -17.26 -15.07
CA LYS A 12 12.10 -17.90 -15.96
C LYS A 12 10.76 -17.16 -15.91
N SER A 13 10.23 -16.93 -14.69
CA SER A 13 8.95 -16.25 -14.51
C SER A 13 8.99 -14.83 -15.07
N PHE A 14 10.06 -14.08 -14.86
CA PHE A 14 10.21 -12.72 -15.38
C PHE A 14 10.25 -12.69 -16.91
N SER A 15 11.00 -13.60 -17.53
CA SER A 15 11.02 -13.74 -18.99
C SER A 15 9.63 -14.04 -19.56
N GLU A 16 8.86 -14.91 -18.91
CA GLU A 16 7.49 -15.23 -19.30
C GLU A 16 6.53 -14.02 -19.13
N ILE A 17 6.69 -13.24 -18.06
CA ILE A 17 5.91 -12.03 -17.82
C ILE A 17 6.22 -10.98 -18.91
N VAL A 18 7.51 -10.71 -19.14
CA VAL A 18 7.95 -9.75 -20.17
C VAL A 18 7.41 -10.15 -21.55
N ALA A 19 7.51 -11.42 -21.92
CA ALA A 19 7.00 -11.92 -23.20
C ALA A 19 5.49 -11.67 -23.31
N LYS A 20 4.70 -12.05 -22.32
CA LYS A 20 3.23 -11.84 -22.31
C LYS A 20 2.84 -10.37 -22.42
N VAL A 21 3.53 -9.49 -21.67
CA VAL A 21 3.26 -8.05 -21.73
C VAL A 21 3.68 -7.48 -23.08
N SER A 22 4.84 -7.88 -23.61
CA SER A 22 5.33 -7.44 -24.92
C SER A 22 4.41 -7.86 -26.06
N ASP A 23 3.83 -9.05 -26.00
CA ASP A 23 2.90 -9.54 -27.01
C ASP A 23 1.63 -8.68 -27.11
N ILE A 24 1.21 -8.07 -26.01
CA ILE A 24 -0.01 -7.23 -25.92
C ILE A 24 0.31 -5.76 -26.21
N TYR A 25 1.39 -5.22 -25.61
CA TYR A 25 1.67 -3.78 -25.57
C TYR A 25 2.88 -3.36 -26.42
N GLY A 26 3.62 -4.32 -26.97
CA GLY A 26 4.87 -4.08 -27.74
C GLY A 26 6.13 -4.10 -26.87
N LEU A 27 7.28 -4.38 -27.49
CA LEU A 27 8.57 -4.57 -26.80
C LEU A 27 9.00 -3.36 -25.94
N ASN A 28 8.80 -2.14 -26.46
CA ASN A 28 9.26 -0.91 -25.77
C ASN A 28 8.45 -0.60 -24.50
N SER A 29 7.33 -1.27 -24.28
CA SER A 29 6.46 -1.04 -23.12
C SER A 29 6.93 -1.73 -21.84
N THR A 30 7.97 -2.58 -21.92
CA THR A 30 8.39 -3.45 -20.80
C THR A 30 9.74 -3.06 -20.20
N GLU A 31 10.39 -1.97 -20.65
CA GLU A 31 11.74 -1.60 -20.21
C GLU A 31 11.81 -1.36 -18.70
N ARG A 32 10.99 -0.43 -18.16
CA ARG A 32 10.96 -0.14 -16.72
C ARG A 32 10.50 -1.33 -15.89
N LEU A 33 9.55 -2.12 -16.40
CA LEU A 33 9.09 -3.36 -15.76
C LEU A 33 10.21 -4.39 -15.65
N SER A 34 11.01 -4.54 -16.71
CA SER A 34 12.17 -5.43 -16.73
C SER A 34 13.22 -5.01 -15.71
N ASP A 35 13.52 -3.72 -15.63
CA ASP A 35 14.44 -3.16 -14.64
C ASP A 35 13.93 -3.35 -13.20
N PHE A 36 12.64 -3.14 -12.99
CA PHE A 36 12.01 -3.40 -11.69
C PHE A 36 12.18 -4.86 -11.25
N MET A 37 11.92 -5.81 -12.15
CA MET A 37 12.10 -7.24 -11.88
C MET A 37 13.57 -7.62 -11.72
N ALA A 38 14.48 -7.02 -12.49
CA ALA A 38 15.92 -7.21 -12.34
C ALA A 38 16.43 -6.80 -10.95
N GLY A 39 15.79 -5.81 -10.33
CA GLY A 39 16.06 -5.40 -8.94
C GLY A 39 15.91 -6.54 -7.94
N MET A 40 14.95 -7.46 -8.15
CA MET A 40 14.77 -8.66 -7.30
C MET A 40 15.93 -9.65 -7.38
N LEU A 41 16.65 -9.62 -8.49
CA LEU A 41 17.84 -10.43 -8.71
C LEU A 41 19.14 -9.73 -8.30
N GLY A 42 19.04 -8.49 -7.81
CA GLY A 42 20.20 -7.65 -7.50
C GLY A 42 20.93 -7.12 -8.75
N GLU A 43 20.26 -7.11 -9.90
CA GLU A 43 20.85 -6.75 -11.20
C GLU A 43 20.46 -5.34 -11.69
N SER A 44 19.47 -4.70 -11.06
CA SER A 44 19.14 -3.31 -11.37
C SER A 44 20.15 -2.35 -10.76
N HIS A 45 20.54 -1.35 -11.56
CA HIS A 45 21.41 -0.25 -11.15
C HIS A 45 20.62 1.01 -10.71
N HIS A 46 19.32 0.99 -10.87
CA HIS A 46 18.46 2.12 -10.50
C HIS A 46 18.30 2.21 -8.98
N LYS A 47 18.44 3.43 -8.47
CA LYS A 47 18.30 3.75 -7.03
C LYS A 47 17.44 5.00 -6.88
N PRO A 48 16.74 5.13 -5.74
CA PRO A 48 16.06 6.37 -5.41
C PRO A 48 17.02 7.57 -5.45
N LEU A 49 16.55 8.70 -6.00
CA LEU A 49 17.31 9.94 -6.03
C LEU A 49 17.20 10.72 -4.73
N HIS A 50 16.09 10.56 -4.01
CA HIS A 50 15.86 11.25 -2.74
C HIS A 50 16.50 10.48 -1.57
N PRO A 51 17.27 11.13 -0.68
CA PRO A 51 18.00 10.44 0.39
C PRO A 51 17.09 9.76 1.43
N LEU A 52 15.85 10.23 1.58
CA LEU A 52 14.84 9.67 2.47
C LEU A 52 13.86 8.70 1.76
N GLN A 53 14.11 8.31 0.51
CA GLN A 53 13.37 7.26 -0.18
C GLN A 53 14.22 5.99 -0.21
N LYS A 54 13.77 4.94 0.50
CA LYS A 54 14.50 3.65 0.62
C LYS A 54 13.51 2.49 0.69
N PRO A 55 12.88 2.12 -0.43
CA PRO A 55 11.96 0.98 -0.45
C PRO A 55 12.66 -0.28 0.06
N ARG A 56 11.99 -1.02 0.93
CA ARG A 56 12.57 -2.20 1.60
C ARG A 56 12.83 -3.38 0.69
N LEU A 57 12.12 -3.46 -0.42
CA LEU A 57 12.23 -4.59 -1.36
C LEU A 57 12.62 -4.14 -2.76
N LEU A 58 11.81 -3.31 -3.41
CA LEU A 58 11.91 -3.02 -4.82
C LEU A 58 11.71 -1.54 -5.12
N PHE A 59 12.56 -1.01 -5.98
CA PHE A 59 12.44 0.32 -6.52
C PHE A 59 12.01 0.25 -7.98
N PHE A 60 10.87 0.86 -8.32
CA PHE A 60 10.40 1.00 -9.69
C PHE A 60 10.99 2.28 -10.30
N PRO A 61 11.80 2.18 -11.38
CA PRO A 61 12.49 3.33 -11.94
C PRO A 61 11.54 4.29 -12.66
N GLY A 62 11.88 5.59 -12.65
CA GLY A 62 11.20 6.61 -13.45
C GLY A 62 9.78 6.99 -13.02
N LEU A 63 9.39 6.67 -11.79
CA LEU A 63 8.22 7.25 -11.13
C LEU A 63 8.61 8.55 -10.43
N SER A 64 7.64 9.43 -10.16
CA SER A 64 7.84 10.67 -9.42
C SER A 64 8.52 10.43 -8.07
N ASN A 65 9.40 11.36 -7.69
CA ASN A 65 10.19 11.26 -6.46
C ASN A 65 9.66 12.18 -5.34
N GLY A 66 8.36 12.44 -5.32
CA GLY A 66 7.71 13.23 -4.27
C GLY A 66 7.18 12.33 -3.15
N PRO A 67 7.35 12.72 -1.86
CA PRO A 67 6.81 11.95 -0.75
C PRO A 67 5.28 12.00 -0.69
N TRP A 68 4.69 13.09 -1.15
CA TRP A 68 3.24 13.30 -1.19
C TRP A 68 2.73 13.28 -2.62
N ILE A 69 1.57 12.69 -2.79
CA ILE A 69 0.86 12.65 -4.07
C ILE A 69 -0.41 13.49 -3.90
N ASP A 70 -0.54 14.51 -4.73
CA ASP A 70 -1.74 15.32 -4.75
C ASP A 70 -2.92 14.49 -5.27
N GLU A 71 -4.11 14.65 -4.65
CA GLU A 71 -5.28 13.91 -5.13
C GLU A 71 -5.64 14.25 -6.58
N SER A 72 -5.33 15.47 -7.02
CA SER A 72 -5.51 15.92 -8.41
C SER A 72 -4.40 15.49 -9.35
N ALA A 73 -3.35 14.80 -8.90
CA ALA A 73 -2.24 14.34 -9.71
C ALA A 73 -2.65 13.42 -10.85
N SER A 74 -3.79 12.73 -10.72
CA SER A 74 -4.39 11.91 -11.77
C SER A 74 -5.90 11.83 -11.62
N GLU A 75 -6.61 11.55 -12.73
CA GLU A 75 -8.05 11.27 -12.69
C GLU A 75 -8.37 10.09 -11.75
N LYS A 76 -7.47 9.12 -11.66
CA LYS A 76 -7.62 7.95 -10.80
C LYS A 76 -7.61 8.34 -9.32
N THR A 77 -6.63 9.11 -8.87
CA THR A 77 -6.55 9.57 -7.46
C THR A 77 -7.71 10.46 -7.10
N ALA A 78 -8.09 11.41 -7.98
CA ALA A 78 -9.24 12.28 -7.78
C ALA A 78 -10.56 11.48 -7.70
N SER A 79 -10.76 10.50 -8.57
CA SER A 79 -11.94 9.63 -8.55
C SER A 79 -12.04 8.79 -7.28
N ILE A 80 -10.91 8.26 -6.80
CA ILE A 80 -10.86 7.49 -5.55
C ILE A 80 -11.16 8.38 -4.35
N ALA A 81 -10.54 9.55 -4.26
CA ALA A 81 -10.78 10.51 -3.18
C ALA A 81 -12.25 10.95 -3.13
N GLY A 82 -12.81 11.30 -4.29
CA GLY A 82 -14.23 11.65 -4.42
C GLY A 82 -15.16 10.52 -4.00
N LEU A 83 -14.90 9.30 -4.47
CA LEU A 83 -15.69 8.12 -4.11
C LEU A 83 -15.71 7.88 -2.59
N LEU A 84 -14.58 7.99 -1.92
CA LEU A 84 -14.48 7.80 -0.48
C LEU A 84 -15.19 8.94 0.26
N ALA A 85 -14.96 10.19 -0.14
CA ALA A 85 -15.57 11.37 0.49
C ALA A 85 -17.10 11.36 0.38
N GLU A 86 -17.66 11.05 -0.78
CA GLU A 86 -19.10 10.93 -1.02
C GLU A 86 -19.76 9.84 -0.15
N ASN A 87 -19.00 8.83 0.27
CA ASN A 87 -19.49 7.71 1.05
C ASN A 87 -19.02 7.72 2.51
N PHE A 88 -18.41 8.81 2.96
CA PHE A 88 -17.81 8.94 4.29
C PHE A 88 -18.75 8.49 5.43
N GLN A 89 -19.99 8.99 5.45
CA GLN A 89 -20.91 8.66 6.53
C GLN A 89 -21.22 7.17 6.62
N ALA A 90 -21.47 6.51 5.48
CA ALA A 90 -21.73 5.09 5.44
C ALA A 90 -20.51 4.24 5.86
N ILE A 91 -19.30 4.64 5.44
CA ILE A 91 -18.04 3.99 5.84
C ILE A 91 -17.83 4.13 7.36
N LYS A 92 -18.06 5.32 7.92
CA LYS A 92 -17.92 5.60 9.35
C LYS A 92 -18.95 4.83 10.19
N GLU A 93 -20.19 4.69 9.72
CA GLU A 93 -21.23 3.90 10.38
C GLU A 93 -20.89 2.41 10.41
N GLU A 94 -20.46 1.83 9.27
CA GLU A 94 -20.02 0.43 9.21
C GLU A 94 -18.82 0.18 10.13
N PHE A 95 -17.82 1.07 10.13
CA PHE A 95 -16.67 0.96 11.03
C PHE A 95 -17.10 1.02 12.50
N THR A 96 -17.95 1.98 12.87
CA THR A 96 -18.41 2.16 14.24
C THR A 96 -19.15 0.92 14.75
N ALA A 97 -19.99 0.32 13.90
CA ALA A 97 -20.73 -0.89 14.22
C ALA A 97 -19.84 -2.15 14.37
N ALA A 98 -18.63 -2.12 13.80
CA ALA A 98 -17.71 -3.26 13.79
C ALA A 98 -16.43 -3.04 14.62
N THR A 99 -16.41 -2.07 15.54
CA THR A 99 -15.23 -1.79 16.37
C THR A 99 -14.80 -2.95 17.28
N ASP A 100 -15.72 -3.86 17.63
CA ASP A 100 -15.43 -5.11 18.33
C ASP A 100 -14.58 -6.10 17.51
N GLN A 101 -14.52 -5.93 16.19
CA GLN A 101 -13.69 -6.72 15.28
C GLN A 101 -12.23 -6.26 15.23
N LEU A 102 -11.89 -5.14 15.89
CA LEU A 102 -10.50 -4.67 15.97
C LEU A 102 -9.63 -5.70 16.70
N LYS A 103 -8.52 -6.05 16.08
CA LYS A 103 -7.50 -6.93 16.66
C LYS A 103 -6.15 -6.25 16.62
N VAL A 104 -5.30 -6.58 17.57
CA VAL A 104 -3.92 -6.14 17.59
C VAL A 104 -3.29 -6.37 16.20
N TYR A 105 -2.71 -5.33 15.65
CA TYR A 105 -2.03 -5.44 14.36
C TYR A 105 -0.69 -6.15 14.54
N SER A 106 -0.63 -7.39 14.11
CA SER A 106 0.59 -8.20 14.22
C SER A 106 1.59 -7.92 13.10
N SER A 107 2.12 -6.72 13.02
CA SER A 107 3.32 -6.46 12.21
C SER A 107 4.59 -6.89 12.98
N SER A 108 4.58 -8.10 13.45
CA SER A 108 5.40 -8.67 14.51
C SER A 108 6.91 -8.47 14.43
N ASN A 109 7.46 -7.98 13.33
CA ASN A 109 8.90 -7.81 13.16
C ASN A 109 9.35 -6.39 12.82
N LEU A 110 8.42 -5.46 12.51
CA LEU A 110 8.74 -4.09 12.14
C LEU A 110 8.89 -3.17 13.35
N PHE A 111 8.11 -3.42 14.40
CA PHE A 111 7.96 -2.50 15.55
C PHE A 111 8.11 -3.24 16.88
N LYS A 112 9.30 -3.77 17.14
CA LYS A 112 9.63 -4.53 18.37
C LYS A 112 9.39 -3.78 19.70
N ASN A 113 9.20 -2.47 19.65
CA ASN A 113 9.05 -1.60 20.82
C ASN A 113 7.63 -1.01 20.98
N LEU A 114 6.70 -1.32 20.07
CA LEU A 114 5.31 -0.94 20.25
C LEU A 114 4.63 -1.93 21.20
N SER A 115 3.86 -1.40 22.15
CA SER A 115 2.92 -2.21 22.88
C SER A 115 1.91 -2.78 21.89
N GLU A 116 1.67 -4.09 21.95
CA GLU A 116 0.68 -4.76 21.11
C GLU A 116 -0.73 -4.16 21.27
N LYS A 117 -0.95 -3.34 22.30
CA LYS A 117 -2.23 -2.69 22.59
C LYS A 117 -2.41 -1.35 21.90
N ASP A 118 -1.33 -0.75 21.38
CA ASP A 118 -1.37 0.62 20.88
C ASP A 118 -1.83 0.72 19.44
N TRP A 119 -1.77 -0.38 18.70
CA TRP A 119 -2.16 -0.44 17.30
C TRP A 119 -3.05 -1.64 17.00
N SER A 120 -4.25 -1.38 16.47
CA SER A 120 -5.21 -2.42 16.10
C SER A 120 -5.80 -2.20 14.72
N SER A 121 -6.31 -3.25 14.11
CA SER A 121 -6.81 -3.22 12.74
C SER A 121 -7.99 -4.14 12.48
N ILE A 122 -8.72 -3.82 11.40
CA ILE A 122 -9.68 -4.71 10.76
C ILE A 122 -9.26 -4.84 9.30
N SER A 123 -8.58 -5.94 8.94
CA SER A 123 -8.22 -6.21 7.54
C SER A 123 -9.44 -6.69 6.77
N LEU A 124 -9.74 -6.05 5.63
CA LEU A 124 -10.91 -6.33 4.80
C LEU A 124 -10.54 -6.99 3.48
N TRP A 125 -9.43 -6.55 2.88
CA TRP A 125 -8.91 -7.10 1.63
C TRP A 125 -7.39 -7.13 1.67
N SER A 126 -6.79 -8.18 1.18
CA SER A 126 -5.34 -8.31 1.06
C SER A 126 -4.98 -9.32 -0.02
N ARG A 127 -3.99 -9.00 -0.84
CA ARG A 127 -3.42 -9.90 -1.87
C ARG A 127 -4.44 -10.43 -2.88
N GLY A 128 -5.45 -9.63 -3.22
CA GLY A 128 -6.48 -10.02 -4.18
C GLY A 128 -7.69 -10.74 -3.56
N GLU A 129 -7.75 -10.88 -2.24
CA GLU A 129 -8.81 -11.63 -1.57
C GLU A 129 -9.46 -10.82 -0.45
N PHE A 130 -10.77 -10.95 -0.31
CA PHE A 130 -11.51 -10.41 0.83
C PHE A 130 -11.33 -11.30 2.06
N SER A 131 -11.18 -10.69 3.23
CA SER A 131 -11.25 -11.39 4.49
C SER A 131 -12.70 -11.73 4.87
N GLU A 132 -12.89 -12.70 5.77
CA GLU A 132 -14.23 -13.04 6.30
C GLU A 132 -14.91 -11.85 6.97
N LYS A 133 -14.17 -10.88 7.50
CA LYS A 133 -14.69 -9.69 8.16
C LYS A 133 -15.44 -8.75 7.21
N ILE A 134 -15.26 -8.88 5.90
CA ILE A 134 -15.93 -8.06 4.89
C ILE A 134 -17.47 -8.12 4.98
N ILE A 135 -18.01 -9.18 5.58
CA ILE A 135 -19.46 -9.32 5.81
C ILE A 135 -20.06 -8.21 6.68
N HIS A 136 -19.25 -7.59 7.54
CA HIS A 136 -19.65 -6.47 8.39
C HIS A 136 -19.60 -5.12 7.67
N PHE A 137 -19.09 -5.08 6.42
CA PHE A 137 -18.85 -3.89 5.63
C PHE A 137 -19.46 -3.99 4.22
N PRO A 138 -20.78 -4.26 4.11
CA PRO A 138 -21.41 -4.49 2.81
C PRO A 138 -21.41 -3.27 1.88
N HIS A 139 -21.42 -2.05 2.43
CA HIS A 139 -21.32 -0.83 1.65
C HIS A 139 -19.88 -0.61 1.15
N LEU A 140 -18.91 -0.68 2.07
CA LEU A 140 -17.50 -0.52 1.73
C LEU A 140 -17.03 -1.62 0.74
N LYS A 141 -17.55 -2.85 0.86
CA LYS A 141 -17.27 -3.91 -0.12
C LYS A 141 -17.62 -3.47 -1.54
N LYS A 142 -18.79 -2.86 -1.75
CA LYS A 142 -19.20 -2.37 -3.09
C LYS A 142 -18.28 -1.26 -3.60
N LEU A 143 -17.74 -0.44 -2.71
CA LEU A 143 -16.76 0.58 -3.10
C LEU A 143 -15.43 -0.06 -3.48
N ILE A 144 -14.95 -1.05 -2.70
CA ILE A 144 -13.73 -1.80 -3.01
C ILE A 144 -13.87 -2.51 -4.36
N ASP A 145 -14.99 -3.18 -4.64
CA ASP A 145 -15.25 -3.84 -5.93
C ASP A 145 -15.11 -2.86 -7.13
N ARG A 146 -15.46 -1.56 -6.94
CA ARG A 146 -15.33 -0.53 -7.99
C ARG A 146 -13.91 -0.07 -8.24
N ILE A 147 -13.04 -0.15 -7.23
CA ILE A 147 -11.65 0.32 -7.30
C ILE A 147 -10.64 -0.83 -7.31
N GLU A 148 -11.09 -2.08 -7.35
CA GLU A 148 -10.24 -3.27 -7.22
C GLU A 148 -9.09 -3.28 -8.25
N GLU A 149 -9.37 -2.84 -9.47
CA GLU A 149 -8.35 -2.71 -10.50
C GLU A 149 -7.26 -1.67 -10.18
N SER A 150 -7.49 -0.78 -9.26
CA SER A 150 -6.52 0.19 -8.80
C SER A 150 -5.71 -0.29 -7.60
N LEU A 151 -6.16 -1.34 -6.91
CA LEU A 151 -5.49 -1.87 -5.72
C LEU A 151 -4.17 -2.55 -6.10
N PHE A 152 -3.19 -2.41 -5.22
CA PHE A 152 -1.90 -3.05 -5.42
C PHE A 152 -2.01 -4.56 -5.17
N PRO A 153 -1.72 -5.42 -6.17
CA PRO A 153 -2.08 -6.84 -6.13
C PRO A 153 -1.21 -7.68 -5.19
N TRP A 154 -0.03 -7.16 -4.82
CA TRP A 154 0.92 -7.87 -3.99
C TRP A 154 1.28 -7.03 -2.76
N ARG A 155 1.06 -7.55 -1.56
CA ARG A 155 1.21 -6.84 -0.29
C ARG A 155 0.37 -5.56 -0.17
N GLY A 156 -0.61 -5.34 -1.06
CA GLY A 156 -1.60 -4.31 -0.91
C GLY A 156 -2.68 -4.74 0.06
N GLU A 157 -3.29 -3.76 0.71
CA GLU A 157 -4.36 -4.00 1.67
C GLU A 157 -5.40 -2.89 1.67
N VAL A 158 -6.61 -3.25 2.11
CA VAL A 158 -7.66 -2.34 2.54
C VAL A 158 -7.97 -2.69 3.98
N THR A 159 -7.63 -1.80 4.89
CA THR A 159 -7.57 -2.11 6.32
C THR A 159 -7.95 -0.88 7.15
N PHE A 160 -8.91 -1.02 8.07
CA PHE A 160 -9.07 -0.01 9.11
C PHE A 160 -7.94 -0.12 10.13
N MET A 161 -7.35 1.03 10.46
CA MET A 161 -6.22 1.13 11.39
C MET A 161 -6.57 2.08 12.51
N ARG A 162 -6.50 1.59 13.75
CA ARG A 162 -6.63 2.39 14.98
C ARG A 162 -5.29 2.56 15.65
N LEU A 163 -4.91 3.82 15.91
CA LEU A 163 -3.79 4.18 16.76
C LEU A 163 -4.35 4.81 18.05
N LYS A 164 -4.01 4.21 19.19
CA LYS A 164 -4.47 4.65 20.51
C LYS A 164 -4.03 6.07 20.83
N GLY A 165 -4.80 6.74 21.70
CA GLY A 165 -4.37 7.99 22.32
C GLY A 165 -3.03 7.84 23.04
N GLY A 166 -2.14 8.81 22.87
CA GLY A 166 -0.78 8.78 23.38
C GLY A 166 0.21 7.87 22.65
N ALA A 167 -0.22 7.16 21.60
CA ALA A 167 0.62 6.22 20.87
C ALA A 167 1.29 6.83 19.63
N TRP A 168 2.34 6.18 19.14
CA TRP A 168 3.09 6.58 17.95
C TRP A 168 3.67 5.36 17.23
N LEU A 169 3.85 5.46 15.91
CA LEU A 169 4.60 4.49 15.12
C LEU A 169 5.97 5.07 14.78
N PRO A 170 7.07 4.35 15.01
CA PRO A 170 8.42 4.84 14.74
C PRO A 170 8.67 5.03 13.25
N GLU A 171 9.72 5.76 12.95
CA GLU A 171 10.23 5.94 11.58
C GLU A 171 10.49 4.62 10.89
N HIS A 172 9.95 4.47 9.69
CA HIS A 172 10.11 3.26 8.88
C HIS A 172 9.96 3.55 7.39
N TYR A 173 10.31 2.56 6.60
CA TYR A 173 10.10 2.52 5.15
C TYR A 173 9.26 1.29 4.83
N ASP A 174 8.43 1.38 3.79
CA ASP A 174 7.71 0.24 3.29
C ASP A 174 8.30 -0.32 1.97
N TRP A 175 7.51 -1.09 1.24
CA TRP A 175 8.01 -2.12 0.34
C TRP A 175 8.51 -1.60 -1.01
N THR A 176 7.79 -0.69 -1.67
CA THR A 176 8.05 -0.27 -3.05
C THR A 176 7.39 1.06 -3.36
N ASN A 177 8.02 1.87 -4.21
CA ASN A 177 7.41 3.08 -4.76
C ASN A 177 6.41 2.82 -5.90
N ALA A 178 6.28 1.58 -6.39
CA ALA A 178 5.22 1.20 -7.33
C ALA A 178 3.82 1.17 -6.68
N GLN A 179 3.79 1.27 -5.34
CA GLN A 179 2.60 1.31 -4.51
C GLN A 179 2.52 2.66 -3.80
N ILE A 180 1.36 3.28 -3.85
CA ILE A 180 1.03 4.44 -3.01
C ILE A 180 0.06 4.04 -1.92
N THR A 181 0.09 4.76 -0.81
CA THR A 181 -0.82 4.57 0.31
C THR A 181 -1.79 5.74 0.40
N CYS A 182 -3.07 5.43 0.50
CA CYS A 182 -4.12 6.35 0.87
C CYS A 182 -4.48 6.14 2.34
N HIS A 183 -4.48 7.20 3.14
CA HIS A 183 -5.13 7.25 4.44
C HIS A 183 -6.39 8.09 4.34
N PHE A 184 -7.55 7.47 4.54
CA PHE A 184 -8.83 8.15 4.60
C PHE A 184 -9.26 8.32 6.05
N GLY A 185 -9.47 9.57 6.51
CA GLY A 185 -9.77 9.90 7.89
C GLY A 185 -11.17 9.44 8.31
N ILE A 186 -11.28 8.70 9.42
CA ILE A 186 -12.56 8.22 9.98
C ILE A 186 -12.90 8.93 11.30
N ASN A 187 -12.05 8.78 12.32
CA ASN A 187 -12.12 9.53 13.58
C ASN A 187 -10.75 10.13 13.81
N ILE A 188 -10.67 11.45 13.73
CA ILE A 188 -9.40 12.17 13.72
C ILE A 188 -9.37 13.18 14.88
N PRO A 189 -8.63 12.89 15.96
CA PRO A 189 -8.39 13.85 17.03
C PRO A 189 -7.50 15.01 16.57
N GLU A 190 -7.52 16.12 17.33
CA GLU A 190 -6.83 17.36 16.92
C GLU A 190 -5.30 17.23 16.89
N ASP A 191 -4.71 16.50 17.85
CA ASP A 191 -3.24 16.39 17.97
C ASP A 191 -2.73 15.02 17.48
N CYS A 192 -2.93 14.77 16.19
CA CYS A 192 -2.34 13.60 15.52
C CYS A 192 -1.85 13.97 14.11
N GLY A 193 -0.78 13.30 13.65
CA GLY A 193 -0.16 13.63 12.37
C GLY A 193 0.64 12.51 11.74
N LEU A 194 0.85 12.64 10.43
CA LEU A 194 1.69 11.81 9.59
C LEU A 194 2.85 12.65 9.06
N ILE A 195 4.07 12.20 9.30
CA ILE A 195 5.28 12.82 8.79
C ILE A 195 5.87 11.91 7.70
N VAL A 196 6.08 12.45 6.49
CA VAL A 196 6.71 11.74 5.39
C VAL A 196 7.87 12.58 4.88
N ALA A 197 9.07 12.02 4.84
CA ALA A 197 10.31 12.71 4.46
C ALA A 197 10.57 14.02 5.24
N GLY A 198 10.11 14.10 6.49
CA GLY A 198 10.25 15.28 7.34
C GLY A 198 9.17 16.34 7.15
N GLU A 199 8.23 16.16 6.24
CA GLU A 199 7.08 17.06 6.04
C GLU A 199 5.84 16.48 6.73
N GLU A 200 5.21 17.27 7.62
CA GLU A 200 4.01 16.89 8.35
C GLU A 200 2.75 17.22 7.56
N ARG A 201 1.79 16.27 7.55
CA ARG A 201 0.39 16.51 7.20
C ARG A 201 -0.54 15.94 8.26
N ARG A 202 -1.66 16.61 8.47
CA ARG A 202 -2.70 16.18 9.40
C ARG A 202 -3.87 15.60 8.62
N TRP A 203 -4.46 14.53 9.17
CA TRP A 203 -5.68 13.99 8.62
C TRP A 203 -6.86 14.90 8.92
N GLU A 204 -7.87 14.82 8.09
CA GLU A 204 -9.20 15.36 8.31
C GLU A 204 -10.24 14.26 8.09
N GLU A 205 -11.31 14.25 8.87
CA GLU A 205 -12.41 13.29 8.69
C GLU A 205 -13.04 13.45 7.31
N GLY A 206 -13.27 12.31 6.62
CA GLY A 206 -13.84 12.29 5.28
C GLY A 206 -12.92 12.75 4.15
N LYS A 207 -11.64 13.00 4.45
CA LYS A 207 -10.62 13.36 3.43
C LYS A 207 -9.54 12.31 3.30
N SER A 208 -8.97 12.23 2.11
CA SER A 208 -7.87 11.33 1.74
C SER A 208 -6.53 12.06 1.75
N ILE A 209 -5.49 11.39 2.23
CA ILE A 209 -4.09 11.78 2.05
C ILE A 209 -3.38 10.67 1.29
N PHE A 210 -2.71 10.98 0.17
CA PHE A 210 -1.93 10.03 -0.60
C PHE A 210 -0.45 10.31 -0.46
N PHE A 211 0.34 9.26 -0.24
CA PHE A 211 1.79 9.37 -0.11
C PHE A 211 2.52 8.11 -0.60
N ASP A 212 3.77 8.30 -0.98
CA ASP A 212 4.68 7.21 -1.29
C ASP A 212 5.31 6.69 0.01
N HIS A 213 4.86 5.53 0.45
CA HIS A 213 5.31 4.89 1.69
C HIS A 213 6.74 4.31 1.62
N SER A 214 7.38 4.38 0.46
CA SER A 214 8.82 4.06 0.33
C SER A 214 9.74 5.14 0.88
N PHE A 215 9.20 6.33 1.18
CA PHE A 215 9.88 7.37 1.94
C PHE A 215 9.85 7.08 3.44
N LEU A 216 10.86 7.63 4.15
CA LEU A 216 10.87 7.60 5.62
C LEU A 216 9.61 8.27 6.15
N HIS A 217 8.83 7.52 6.92
CA HIS A 217 7.59 8.04 7.49
C HIS A 217 7.34 7.50 8.89
N HIS A 218 6.57 8.28 9.65
CA HIS A 218 6.10 7.92 10.98
C HIS A 218 4.79 8.63 11.29
N VAL A 219 4.09 8.15 12.31
CA VAL A 219 2.83 8.73 12.76
C VAL A 219 2.83 8.90 14.28
N TYR A 220 2.09 9.90 14.75
CA TYR A 220 1.84 10.12 16.16
C TYR A 220 0.36 10.41 16.41
N ASN A 221 -0.08 10.12 17.63
CA ASN A 221 -1.36 10.52 18.18
C ASN A 221 -1.12 10.96 19.64
N HIS A 222 -0.99 12.26 19.84
CA HIS A 222 -0.76 12.85 21.17
C HIS A 222 -2.05 13.16 21.92
N ALA A 223 -3.20 13.04 21.24
CA ALA A 223 -4.51 13.22 21.89
C ALA A 223 -4.81 12.06 22.86
N ASP A 224 -5.83 12.24 23.69
CA ASP A 224 -6.35 11.18 24.56
C ASP A 224 -7.26 10.20 23.81
N GLU A 225 -7.86 10.64 22.70
CA GLU A 225 -8.75 9.84 21.86
C GLU A 225 -8.00 8.99 20.83
N ASP A 226 -8.63 7.88 20.44
CA ASP A 226 -8.10 7.00 19.39
C ASP A 226 -8.21 7.66 18.00
N ARG A 227 -7.17 7.51 17.15
CA ARG A 227 -7.20 7.90 15.74
C ARG A 227 -7.54 6.71 14.87
N ASP A 228 -8.60 6.83 14.07
CA ASP A 228 -9.04 5.82 13.11
C ASP A 228 -8.92 6.31 11.67
N ILE A 229 -8.32 5.48 10.81
CA ILE A 229 -8.27 5.69 9.36
C ILE A 229 -8.64 4.41 8.63
N LEU A 230 -9.08 4.56 7.38
CA LEU A 230 -9.07 3.48 6.39
C LEU A 230 -7.80 3.63 5.54
N LEU A 231 -6.92 2.64 5.63
CA LEU A 231 -5.72 2.52 4.81
C LEU A 231 -6.03 1.72 3.55
N ILE A 232 -5.64 2.24 2.38
CA ILE A 232 -5.80 1.56 1.10
C ILE A 232 -4.51 1.69 0.30
N ASN A 233 -4.01 0.58 -0.22
CA ASN A 233 -2.82 0.58 -1.06
C ASN A 233 -3.19 0.47 -2.55
N PHE A 234 -2.73 1.44 -3.33
CA PHE A 234 -3.01 1.57 -4.75
C PHE A 234 -1.75 1.38 -5.60
N LEU A 235 -1.95 1.00 -6.86
CA LEU A 235 -0.94 1.10 -7.91
C LEU A 235 -0.57 2.57 -8.12
N HIS A 236 0.74 2.87 -8.26
CA HIS A 236 1.19 4.24 -8.52
C HIS A 236 0.53 4.79 -9.79
N PRO A 237 -0.01 6.03 -9.77
CA PRO A 237 -0.80 6.57 -10.89
C PRO A 237 -0.01 6.75 -12.20
N GLU A 238 1.31 6.85 -12.14
CA GLU A 238 2.20 6.99 -13.31
C GLU A 238 2.63 5.65 -13.93
N LEU A 239 2.15 4.52 -13.40
CA LEU A 239 2.36 3.23 -14.05
C LEU A 239 1.49 3.14 -15.31
N THR A 240 2.10 2.72 -16.41
CA THR A 240 1.39 2.44 -17.66
C THR A 240 0.55 1.16 -17.54
N ASP A 241 -0.43 0.96 -18.43
CA ASP A 241 -1.26 -0.26 -18.45
C ASP A 241 -0.40 -1.53 -18.61
N ALA A 242 0.68 -1.46 -19.40
CA ALA A 242 1.62 -2.55 -19.56
C ALA A 242 2.33 -2.91 -18.24
N GLU A 243 2.78 -1.91 -17.50
CA GLU A 243 3.44 -2.08 -16.21
C GLU A 243 2.48 -2.60 -15.14
N VAL A 244 1.26 -2.07 -15.10
CA VAL A 244 0.18 -2.58 -14.23
C VAL A 244 -0.09 -4.05 -14.52
N HIS A 245 -0.22 -4.42 -15.80
CA HIS A 245 -0.42 -5.81 -16.20
C HIS A 245 0.75 -6.69 -15.73
N GLY A 246 1.99 -6.25 -15.95
CA GLY A 246 3.19 -6.97 -15.49
C GLY A 246 3.25 -7.14 -13.98
N ILE A 247 2.95 -6.10 -13.20
CA ILE A 247 2.90 -6.14 -11.74
C ILE A 247 1.82 -7.13 -11.26
N ARG A 248 0.67 -7.20 -11.92
CA ARG A 248 -0.38 -8.17 -11.60
C ARG A 248 0.06 -9.61 -11.86
N LEU A 249 0.75 -9.86 -12.99
CA LEU A 249 1.32 -11.18 -13.29
C LEU A 249 2.46 -11.57 -12.31
N LEU A 250 3.15 -10.57 -11.75
CA LEU A 250 4.22 -10.79 -10.78
C LEU A 250 3.68 -11.22 -9.40
N GLY A 251 2.51 -10.77 -9.00
CA GLY A 251 1.91 -11.06 -7.69
C GLY A 251 1.91 -12.54 -7.31
N PRO A 252 1.35 -13.45 -8.12
CA PRO A 252 1.35 -14.89 -7.85
C PRO A 252 2.76 -15.50 -7.77
N VAL A 253 3.72 -14.99 -8.55
CA VAL A 253 5.12 -15.43 -8.50
C VAL A 253 5.73 -15.14 -7.13
N LEU A 254 5.47 -13.93 -6.60
CA LEU A 254 5.97 -13.50 -5.31
C LEU A 254 5.26 -14.17 -4.12
N ALA A 255 3.96 -14.43 -4.24
CA ALA A 255 3.20 -15.18 -3.23
C ALA A 255 3.81 -16.57 -3.02
N LYS A 256 4.10 -17.29 -4.11
CA LYS A 256 4.71 -18.63 -4.06
C LYS A 256 6.07 -18.66 -3.36
N ILE A 257 6.85 -17.58 -3.46
CA ILE A 257 8.15 -17.47 -2.77
C ILE A 257 7.95 -17.26 -1.26
N SER A 258 6.99 -16.40 -0.89
CA SER A 258 6.68 -16.13 0.52
C SER A 258 6.23 -17.39 1.26
N ASP A 259 5.39 -18.22 0.62
CA ASP A 259 4.87 -19.46 1.20
C ASP A 259 5.96 -20.57 1.31
N SER A 260 6.99 -20.50 0.46
CA SER A 260 8.12 -21.46 0.49
C SER A 260 9.18 -21.11 1.56
N SER A 261 9.05 -19.96 2.22
CA SER A 261 10.02 -19.44 3.20
C SER A 261 9.52 -19.57 4.65
N GLN A 262 8.32 -20.11 4.86
CA GLN A 262 7.77 -20.53 6.14
C GLN A 262 8.02 -22.01 6.38
#